data_ef1e3ac8b380d4d82cc63e959ba25692
#
_entry.id   ef1e3ac8b380d4d82cc63e959ba25692
#
_cell.length_a   1.000
_cell.length_b   1.000
_cell.length_c   1.000
_cell.angle_alpha   90.00
_cell.angle_beta   90.00
_cell.angle_gamma   90.00
#
_symmetry.space_group_name_H-M   'P 1'
#
loop_
_entity.id
_entity.type
_entity.pdbx_description
1 polymer ?
#
loop_
_entity_poly.entity_id
_entity_poly.type
_entity_poly.pdbx_seq_one_letter_code
_entity_poly.pdbx_strand_id
1 'polypeptide(L)'
;EDYERLKSHVLALCFDTGTLGTGRLWHFHPVAFITHFRRCCWLSKSELKQIVPRNLLRMAGQNDYRWEAIIYRDGVGSLADNIRTHINRAMQKHLITTPLRLACFLGNGIQETGWLGTMEEGYRYTERDPRTHQIVRRYNIWYYPWYGRGLLQLTSPLNYFEYFSFRGRVYPVNIKDTLINEYNRLYSHRGIRYTDNHLSDTENHIPENIISWRDNVSSDNHEATSSAGFYWASRNMAYYADNEHILERCSVNTRRNGVKIYYRSQAFWQASAAVNLPAQIDNEQYQGLNGFNERCCAYGSAIAVLT
;
A
#
# COMPACT_ATOMS: atom_id res chain seq x y z
N GLU A 1 24.55 -26.71 -15.31
CA GLU A 1 25.41 -27.13 -14.20
C GLU A 1 24.62 -27.04 -12.87
N ASP A 2 24.11 -25.91 -12.49
CA ASP A 2 23.36 -25.74 -11.22
C ASP A 2 22.07 -26.56 -11.16
N TYR A 3 21.37 -26.73 -12.28
CA TYR A 3 20.18 -27.58 -12.35
C TYR A 3 20.51 -29.05 -12.08
N GLU A 4 21.55 -29.61 -12.70
CA GLU A 4 21.94 -31.01 -12.50
C GLU A 4 22.50 -31.23 -11.08
N ARG A 5 23.18 -30.24 -10.53
CA ARG A 5 23.62 -30.24 -9.14
C ARG A 5 22.47 -30.21 -8.17
N LEU A 6 21.46 -29.37 -8.38
CA LEU A 6 20.24 -29.33 -7.59
C LEU A 6 19.45 -30.63 -7.71
N LYS A 7 19.27 -31.16 -8.91
CA LYS A 7 18.62 -32.41 -9.19
C LYS A 7 19.28 -33.59 -8.48
N SER A 8 20.63 -33.67 -8.57
CA SER A 8 21.42 -34.69 -7.88
C SER A 8 21.27 -34.58 -6.37
N HIS A 9 21.29 -33.37 -5.82
CA HIS A 9 21.08 -33.14 -4.39
C HIS A 9 19.67 -33.53 -3.94
N VAL A 10 18.66 -33.19 -4.71
CA VAL A 10 17.28 -33.56 -4.43
C VAL A 10 17.07 -35.07 -4.51
N LEU A 11 17.66 -35.73 -5.50
CA LEU A 11 17.60 -37.19 -5.62
C LEU A 11 18.29 -37.92 -4.46
N ALA A 12 19.40 -37.36 -3.95
CA ALA A 12 20.10 -37.89 -2.78
C ALA A 12 19.30 -37.77 -1.48
N LEU A 13 18.32 -36.86 -1.42
CA LEU A 13 17.39 -36.70 -0.30
C LEU A 13 16.12 -37.54 -0.43
N CYS A 14 15.94 -38.28 -1.53
CA CYS A 14 14.83 -39.20 -1.71
C CYS A 14 15.16 -40.55 -1.09
N PHE A 15 14.31 -41.05 -0.23
CA PHE A 15 14.41 -42.41 0.28
C PHE A 15 13.07 -43.14 0.15
N ASP A 16 13.16 -44.45 -0.07
CA ASP A 16 11.98 -45.29 -0.14
C ASP A 16 11.52 -45.64 1.28
N THR A 17 10.31 -45.25 1.62
CA THR A 17 9.77 -45.43 2.97
C THR A 17 9.14 -46.80 3.17
N GLY A 18 9.05 -47.63 2.13
CA GLY A 18 8.54 -49.01 2.14
C GLY A 18 7.24 -49.27 2.93
N THR A 19 7.11 -48.63 4.08
CA THR A 19 5.98 -48.80 5.03
C THR A 19 4.95 -47.64 5.00
N LEU A 20 5.28 -46.51 4.37
CA LEU A 20 4.41 -45.29 4.34
C LEU A 20 3.69 -45.08 3.01
N GLY A 21 3.65 -46.11 2.16
CA GLY A 21 3.00 -46.06 0.85
C GLY A 21 3.98 -45.96 -0.33
N THR A 22 3.48 -46.12 -1.55
CA THR A 22 4.26 -46.15 -2.80
C THR A 22 4.72 -44.78 -3.30
N GLY A 23 4.63 -43.74 -2.47
CA GLY A 23 5.01 -42.36 -2.85
C GLY A 23 6.46 -42.01 -2.46
N ARG A 24 7.16 -41.29 -3.33
CA ARG A 24 8.45 -40.69 -2.97
C ARG A 24 8.21 -39.58 -1.98
N LEU A 25 8.79 -39.66 -0.76
CA LEU A 25 8.80 -38.57 0.19
C LEU A 25 9.98 -37.64 -0.09
N TRP A 26 9.68 -36.37 -0.22
CA TRP A 26 10.67 -35.30 -0.45
C TRP A 26 10.94 -34.60 0.87
N HIS A 27 12.17 -34.67 1.35
CA HIS A 27 12.60 -33.92 2.53
C HIS A 27 13.34 -32.66 2.10
N PHE A 28 12.84 -31.53 2.51
CA PHE A 28 13.53 -30.26 2.36
C PHE A 28 14.12 -29.83 3.70
N HIS A 29 15.37 -29.38 3.65
CA HIS A 29 15.94 -28.75 4.84
C HIS A 29 15.13 -27.49 5.17
N PRO A 30 14.55 -27.36 6.38
CA PRO A 30 13.63 -26.24 6.69
C PRO A 30 14.24 -24.87 6.41
N VAL A 31 15.51 -24.65 6.76
CA VAL A 31 16.21 -23.38 6.51
C VAL A 31 16.39 -23.15 5.01
N ALA A 32 16.77 -24.17 4.24
CA ALA A 32 16.92 -24.03 2.78
C ALA A 32 15.58 -23.72 2.11
N PHE A 33 14.50 -24.36 2.57
CA PHE A 33 13.12 -24.09 2.12
C PHE A 33 12.72 -22.65 2.42
N ILE A 34 12.88 -22.21 3.67
CA ILE A 34 12.58 -20.84 4.09
C ILE A 34 13.43 -19.84 3.28
N THR A 35 14.74 -20.08 3.11
CA THR A 35 15.63 -19.21 2.36
C THR A 35 15.23 -19.13 0.89
N HIS A 36 14.83 -20.25 0.28
CA HIS A 36 14.34 -20.28 -1.10
C HIS A 36 13.06 -19.45 -1.25
N PHE A 37 12.08 -19.62 -0.37
CA PHE A 37 10.84 -18.84 -0.40
C PHE A 37 11.04 -17.38 -0.04
N ARG A 38 12.01 -17.05 0.80
CA ARG A 38 12.44 -15.66 1.02
C ARG A 38 13.00 -15.03 -0.25
N ARG A 39 13.77 -15.76 -1.04
CA ARG A 39 14.24 -15.25 -2.35
C ARG A 39 13.09 -15.00 -3.32
N CYS A 40 11.99 -15.73 -3.20
CA CYS A 40 10.75 -15.47 -3.93
C CYS A 40 9.91 -14.35 -3.28
N CYS A 41 10.38 -13.77 -2.17
CA CYS A 41 9.72 -12.68 -1.43
C CYS A 41 8.28 -12.97 -1.01
N TRP A 42 7.98 -14.22 -0.73
CA TRP A 42 6.67 -14.63 -0.23
C TRP A 42 6.61 -14.42 1.29
N LEU A 43 5.80 -13.45 1.70
CA LEU A 43 5.60 -13.15 3.12
C LEU A 43 4.72 -14.22 3.77
N SER A 44 5.18 -14.74 4.90
CA SER A 44 4.36 -15.52 5.81
C SER A 44 3.41 -14.62 6.60
N LYS A 45 2.40 -15.22 7.24
CA LYS A 45 1.50 -14.50 8.16
C LYS A 45 2.27 -13.86 9.31
N SER A 46 3.27 -14.57 9.86
CA SER A 46 4.07 -14.10 10.97
C SER A 46 4.94 -12.89 10.58
N GLU A 47 5.56 -12.93 9.39
CA GLU A 47 6.36 -11.82 8.89
C GLU A 47 5.50 -10.56 8.66
N LEU A 48 4.35 -10.71 7.99
CA LEU A 48 3.46 -9.57 7.78
C LEU A 48 3.00 -8.93 9.10
N LYS A 49 2.70 -9.75 10.11
CA LYS A 49 2.35 -9.24 11.45
C LYS A 49 3.50 -8.55 12.16
N GLN A 50 4.75 -8.95 11.89
CA GLN A 50 5.93 -8.29 12.46
C GLN A 50 6.27 -6.98 11.74
N ILE A 51 5.99 -6.90 10.44
CA ILE A 51 6.20 -5.70 9.63
C ILE A 51 5.24 -4.59 10.03
N VAL A 52 3.98 -4.90 10.37
CA VAL A 52 3.06 -3.89 10.90
C VAL A 52 3.53 -3.49 12.31
N PRO A 53 3.95 -2.23 12.53
CA PRO A 53 4.51 -1.83 13.81
C PRO A 53 3.44 -1.86 14.92
N ARG A 54 3.86 -2.11 16.16
CA ARG A 54 2.95 -2.08 17.31
C ARG A 54 2.61 -0.66 17.75
N ASN A 55 3.56 0.23 17.56
CA ASN A 55 3.43 1.64 17.89
C ASN A 55 3.97 2.47 16.73
N LEU A 56 3.44 3.66 16.60
CA LEU A 56 3.86 4.62 15.59
C LEU A 56 4.22 5.96 16.21
N LEU A 57 5.06 6.69 15.49
CA LEU A 57 5.39 8.06 15.79
C LEU A 57 4.49 8.97 14.96
N ARG A 58 3.55 9.65 15.60
CA ARG A 58 2.65 10.59 14.93
C ARG A 58 3.04 12.03 15.21
N MET A 59 3.15 12.84 14.17
CA MET A 59 3.30 14.28 14.30
C MET A 59 1.92 14.92 14.52
N ALA A 60 1.67 15.43 15.72
CA ALA A 60 0.39 16.02 16.11
C ALA A 60 0.35 17.56 15.95
N GLY A 61 1.48 18.18 15.63
CA GLY A 61 1.67 19.60 15.42
C GLY A 61 3.14 19.92 15.16
N GLN A 62 3.47 21.21 15.01
CA GLN A 62 4.85 21.62 14.82
C GLN A 62 5.70 21.20 16.05
N ASN A 63 6.65 20.28 15.85
CA ASN A 63 7.50 19.71 16.90
C ASN A 63 6.74 18.96 18.03
N ASP A 64 5.48 18.63 17.84
CA ASP A 64 4.69 17.84 18.78
C ASP A 64 4.56 16.40 18.27
N TYR A 65 5.25 15.48 18.92
CA TYR A 65 5.26 14.07 18.56
C TYR A 65 4.57 13.23 19.62
N ARG A 66 3.75 12.29 19.19
CA ARG A 66 3.08 11.29 20.03
C ARG A 66 3.56 9.90 19.66
N TRP A 67 3.74 9.06 20.66
CA TRP A 67 3.99 7.63 20.48
C TRP A 67 2.70 6.90 20.79
N GLU A 68 2.03 6.43 19.75
CA GLU A 68 0.70 5.86 19.84
C GLU A 68 0.73 4.37 19.54
N ALA A 69 0.03 3.57 20.35
CA ALA A 69 -0.20 2.18 20.02
C ALA A 69 -1.18 2.08 18.84
N ILE A 70 -0.86 1.19 17.90
CA ILE A 70 -1.80 0.85 16.83
C ILE A 70 -2.87 -0.03 17.46
N ILE A 71 -4.08 0.48 17.48
CA ILE A 71 -5.24 -0.29 17.93
C ILE A 71 -5.61 -1.22 16.77
N TYR A 72 -5.21 -2.47 16.89
CA TYR A 72 -5.73 -3.51 16.02
C TYR A 72 -7.19 -3.73 16.42
N ARG A 73 -8.13 -3.25 15.62
CA ARG A 73 -9.50 -3.73 15.72
C ARG A 73 -9.49 -5.21 15.40
N ASP A 74 -10.36 -6.00 16.00
CA ASP A 74 -10.40 -7.46 15.84
C ASP A 74 -10.41 -7.93 14.36
N GLY A 75 -10.83 -7.09 13.43
CA GLY A 75 -10.78 -7.33 11.99
C GLY A 75 -9.41 -7.17 11.31
N VAL A 76 -8.41 -6.54 11.94
CA VAL A 76 -7.10 -6.31 11.28
C VAL A 76 -6.33 -7.62 11.11
N GLY A 77 -6.44 -8.53 12.08
CA GLY A 77 -5.85 -9.87 11.95
C GLY A 77 -6.45 -10.65 10.77
N SER A 78 -7.75 -10.59 10.59
CA SER A 78 -8.45 -11.27 9.50
C SER A 78 -8.19 -10.61 8.15
N LEU A 79 -8.10 -9.28 8.07
CA LEU A 79 -7.75 -8.58 6.84
C LEU A 79 -6.32 -8.93 6.40
N ALA A 80 -5.36 -8.92 7.32
CA ALA A 80 -3.98 -9.30 7.03
C ALA A 80 -3.88 -10.76 6.53
N ASP A 81 -4.66 -11.68 7.10
CA ASP A 81 -4.70 -13.06 6.65
C ASP A 81 -5.33 -13.21 5.26
N ASN A 82 -6.42 -12.51 5.00
CA ASN A 82 -7.11 -12.56 3.73
C ASN A 82 -6.33 -11.88 2.60
N ILE A 83 -5.74 -10.70 2.87
CA ILE A 83 -5.06 -9.90 1.86
C ILE A 83 -3.63 -10.37 1.57
N ARG A 84 -2.96 -11.05 2.52
CA ARG A 84 -1.55 -11.46 2.40
C ARG A 84 -1.22 -12.21 1.11
N THR A 85 -2.04 -13.17 0.74
CA THR A 85 -1.84 -13.93 -0.51
C THR A 85 -1.91 -13.04 -1.74
N HIS A 86 -2.80 -12.07 -1.74
CA HIS A 86 -2.96 -11.10 -2.82
C HIS A 86 -1.80 -10.10 -2.86
N ILE A 87 -1.31 -9.64 -1.70
CA ILE A 87 -0.08 -8.83 -1.60
C ILE A 87 1.10 -9.59 -2.22
N ASN A 88 1.31 -10.84 -1.82
CA ASN A 88 2.39 -11.68 -2.35
C ASN A 88 2.31 -11.84 -3.88
N ARG A 89 1.12 -12.11 -4.41
CA ARG A 89 0.89 -12.23 -5.86
C ARG A 89 1.16 -10.91 -6.60
N ALA A 90 0.71 -9.80 -6.04
CA ALA A 90 0.96 -8.47 -6.62
C ALA A 90 2.46 -8.16 -6.61
N MET A 91 3.16 -8.41 -5.50
CA MET A 91 4.60 -8.20 -5.42
C MET A 91 5.37 -9.04 -6.45
N GLN A 92 5.04 -10.32 -6.61
CA GLN A 92 5.66 -11.17 -7.62
C GLN A 92 5.39 -10.67 -9.04
N LYS A 93 4.13 -10.34 -9.35
CA LYS A 93 3.74 -9.85 -10.68
C LYS A 93 4.47 -8.56 -11.07
N HIS A 94 4.73 -7.68 -10.12
CA HIS A 94 5.34 -6.38 -10.36
C HIS A 94 6.82 -6.31 -9.96
N LEU A 95 7.47 -7.47 -9.81
CA LEU A 95 8.92 -7.60 -9.53
C LEU A 95 9.35 -6.85 -8.25
N ILE A 96 8.48 -6.82 -7.26
CA ILE A 96 8.80 -6.33 -5.91
C ILE A 96 9.41 -7.52 -5.15
N THR A 97 10.68 -7.85 -5.48
CA THR A 97 11.30 -9.12 -5.14
C THR A 97 12.61 -8.99 -4.36
N THR A 98 12.97 -7.79 -3.94
CA THR A 98 14.11 -7.58 -3.05
C THR A 98 13.64 -7.08 -1.68
N PRO A 99 14.35 -7.35 -0.58
CA PRO A 99 13.99 -6.84 0.74
C PRO A 99 13.73 -5.33 0.76
N LEU A 100 14.56 -4.56 0.05
CA LEU A 100 14.44 -3.10 -0.01
C LEU A 100 13.21 -2.64 -0.78
N ARG A 101 12.90 -3.27 -1.91
CA ARG A 101 11.65 -3.01 -2.65
C ARG A 101 10.43 -3.35 -1.81
N LEU A 102 10.45 -4.50 -1.12
CA LEU A 102 9.38 -4.90 -0.20
C LEU A 102 9.21 -3.88 0.93
N ALA A 103 10.30 -3.45 1.55
CA ALA A 103 10.25 -2.47 2.64
C ALA A 103 9.67 -1.13 2.16
N CYS A 104 10.03 -0.66 0.98
CA CYS A 104 9.47 0.55 0.38
C CYS A 104 7.98 0.38 0.04
N PHE A 105 7.60 -0.73 -0.57
CA PHE A 105 6.21 -1.00 -0.94
C PHE A 105 5.30 -1.14 0.29
N LEU A 106 5.70 -1.97 1.25
CA LEU A 106 4.93 -2.23 2.46
C LEU A 106 4.93 -1.03 3.40
N GLY A 107 6.05 -0.31 3.52
CA GLY A 107 6.13 0.90 4.33
C GLY A 107 5.11 1.96 3.92
N ASN A 108 4.90 2.11 2.60
CA ASN A 108 3.86 2.99 2.07
C ASN A 108 2.46 2.37 2.23
N GLY A 109 2.25 1.15 1.74
CA GLY A 109 0.91 0.53 1.73
C GLY A 109 0.31 0.31 3.12
N ILE A 110 1.11 -0.04 4.10
CA ILE A 110 0.67 -0.23 5.48
C ILE A 110 0.18 1.09 6.08
N GLN A 111 0.90 2.18 5.86
CA GLN A 111 0.48 3.49 6.37
C GLN A 111 -0.75 4.01 5.62
N GLU A 112 -0.80 3.90 4.29
CA GLU A 112 -1.91 4.36 3.46
C GLU A 112 -3.24 3.69 3.80
N THR A 113 -3.20 2.46 4.28
CA THR A 113 -4.37 1.68 4.65
C THR A 113 -4.70 1.72 6.13
N GLY A 114 -4.14 2.68 6.87
CA GLY A 114 -4.32 2.73 8.31
C GLY A 114 -3.94 1.39 8.96
N TRP A 115 -2.73 0.90 8.67
CA TRP A 115 -2.16 -0.33 9.22
C TRP A 115 -2.90 -1.60 8.78
N LEU A 116 -3.26 -1.67 7.52
CA LEU A 116 -4.12 -2.70 6.92
C LEU A 116 -5.53 -2.74 7.53
N GLY A 117 -6.01 -1.62 8.04
CA GLY A 117 -7.35 -1.50 8.63
C GLY A 117 -8.45 -1.18 7.64
N THR A 118 -8.11 -0.52 6.52
CA THR A 118 -9.06 -0.15 5.48
C THR A 118 -8.38 -0.05 4.12
N MET A 119 -9.10 -0.41 3.08
CA MET A 119 -8.66 -0.22 1.68
C MET A 119 -9.32 1.00 1.04
N GLU A 120 -9.93 1.87 1.84
CA GLU A 120 -10.71 3.00 1.38
C GLU A 120 -10.41 4.23 2.23
N GLU A 121 -10.18 5.38 1.59
CA GLU A 121 -9.97 6.66 2.25
C GLU A 121 -11.19 7.08 3.06
N GLY A 122 -10.96 7.66 4.24
CA GLY A 122 -12.03 8.22 5.07
C GLY A 122 -12.55 9.54 4.48
N TYR A 123 -13.67 9.48 3.80
CA TYR A 123 -14.26 10.61 3.07
C TYR A 123 -15.59 11.09 3.61
N ARG A 124 -16.15 10.42 4.62
CA ARG A 124 -17.47 10.74 5.18
C ARG A 124 -17.36 11.35 6.56
N TYR A 125 -18.18 12.34 6.80
CA TYR A 125 -18.47 12.85 8.13
C TYR A 125 -19.98 13.01 8.31
N THR A 126 -20.42 13.09 9.54
CA THR A 126 -21.81 13.34 9.86
C THR A 126 -21.95 14.74 10.45
N GLU A 127 -22.94 15.48 9.98
CA GLU A 127 -23.35 16.75 10.58
C GLU A 127 -24.85 16.73 10.85
N ARG A 128 -25.29 17.57 11.77
CA ARG A 128 -26.71 17.80 11.97
C ARG A 128 -27.15 18.91 11.00
N ASP A 129 -28.08 18.61 10.12
CA ASP A 129 -28.67 19.60 9.23
C ASP A 129 -29.30 20.71 10.04
N PRO A 130 -28.96 22.01 9.88
CA PRO A 130 -29.47 23.10 10.66
C PRO A 130 -30.99 23.34 10.49
N ARG A 131 -31.56 22.90 9.37
CA ARG A 131 -32.97 23.09 9.04
C ARG A 131 -33.83 21.93 9.48
N THR A 132 -33.41 20.70 9.21
CA THR A 132 -34.18 19.49 9.46
C THR A 132 -33.85 18.83 10.80
N HIS A 133 -32.75 19.23 11.44
CA HIS A 133 -32.16 18.61 12.63
C HIS A 133 -31.81 17.12 12.49
N GLN A 134 -31.86 16.59 11.28
CA GLN A 134 -31.47 15.21 10.98
C GLN A 134 -29.98 15.08 10.85
N ILE A 135 -29.46 13.88 11.15
CA ILE A 135 -28.06 13.56 10.89
C ILE A 135 -27.88 13.26 9.39
N VAL A 136 -27.10 14.08 8.73
CA VAL A 136 -26.80 13.96 7.29
C VAL A 136 -25.34 13.51 7.12
N ARG A 137 -25.14 12.58 6.22
CA ARG A 137 -23.78 12.20 5.81
C ARG A 137 -23.31 13.16 4.72
N ARG A 138 -22.10 13.74 4.91
CA ARG A 138 -21.47 14.62 3.94
C ARG A 138 -20.15 14.03 3.46
N TYR A 139 -19.74 14.44 2.29
CA TYR A 139 -18.43 14.15 1.74
C TYR A 139 -17.51 15.33 2.01
N ASN A 140 -16.32 15.08 2.50
CA ASN A 140 -15.36 16.12 2.88
C ASN A 140 -14.22 16.29 1.88
N ILE A 141 -14.26 15.55 0.75
CA ILE A 141 -13.26 15.60 -0.30
C ILE A 141 -13.90 16.02 -1.63
N TRP A 142 -13.24 16.95 -2.30
CA TRP A 142 -13.74 17.52 -3.54
C TRP A 142 -13.67 16.56 -4.74
N TYR A 143 -12.80 15.53 -4.67
CA TYR A 143 -12.62 14.52 -5.71
C TYR A 143 -13.52 13.29 -5.52
N TYR A 144 -14.51 13.35 -4.65
CA TYR A 144 -15.51 12.29 -4.54
C TYR A 144 -16.25 12.08 -5.88
N PRO A 145 -16.49 10.84 -6.34
CA PRO A 145 -16.23 9.55 -5.69
C PRO A 145 -14.90 8.88 -6.09
N TRP A 146 -13.96 9.62 -6.67
CA TRP A 146 -12.67 9.13 -7.19
C TRP A 146 -11.53 9.25 -6.15
N TYR A 147 -11.87 8.98 -4.90
CA TYR A 147 -10.97 9.03 -3.76
C TYR A 147 -10.07 7.81 -3.66
N GLY A 148 -9.12 7.81 -2.72
CA GLY A 148 -8.10 6.79 -2.53
C GLY A 148 -8.67 5.42 -2.18
N ARG A 149 -8.31 4.40 -2.98
CA ARG A 149 -8.67 3.01 -2.75
C ARG A 149 -7.49 2.09 -2.99
N GLY A 150 -7.54 0.91 -2.36
CA GLY A 150 -6.52 -0.12 -2.48
C GLY A 150 -5.30 0.14 -1.61
N LEU A 151 -4.31 -0.74 -1.70
CA LEU A 151 -3.17 -0.76 -0.78
C LEU A 151 -2.27 0.49 -0.87
N LEU A 152 -2.17 1.15 -2.02
CA LEU A 152 -1.44 2.41 -2.21
C LEU A 152 -2.38 3.59 -2.51
N GLN A 153 -3.65 3.50 -2.14
CA GLN A 153 -4.64 4.57 -2.23
C GLN A 153 -4.69 5.24 -3.62
N LEU A 154 -4.95 4.42 -4.65
CA LEU A 154 -5.14 4.90 -6.02
C LEU A 154 -6.24 5.97 -6.05
N THR A 155 -5.91 7.18 -6.45
CA THR A 155 -6.78 8.38 -6.39
C THR A 155 -6.83 9.07 -7.74
N SER A 156 -7.90 9.77 -8.03
CA SER A 156 -8.20 10.56 -9.22
C SER A 156 -8.67 9.76 -10.44
N PRO A 157 -9.55 10.35 -11.27
CA PRO A 157 -10.02 9.68 -12.49
C PRO A 157 -8.87 9.21 -13.39
N LEU A 158 -7.84 10.03 -13.61
CA LEU A 158 -6.71 9.68 -14.45
C LEU A 158 -6.09 8.33 -14.03
N ASN A 159 -5.71 8.21 -12.76
CA ASN A 159 -5.04 7.01 -12.26
C ASN A 159 -5.94 5.77 -12.32
N TYR A 160 -7.25 5.93 -12.07
CA TYR A 160 -8.21 4.84 -12.21
C TYR A 160 -8.34 4.36 -13.65
N PHE A 161 -8.47 5.27 -14.61
CA PHE A 161 -8.58 4.90 -16.03
C PHE A 161 -7.28 4.33 -16.58
N GLU A 162 -6.11 4.78 -16.13
CA GLU A 162 -4.82 4.15 -16.45
C GLU A 162 -4.77 2.73 -15.92
N TYR A 163 -5.23 2.50 -14.69
CA TYR A 163 -5.34 1.16 -14.13
C TYR A 163 -6.33 0.28 -14.90
N PHE A 164 -7.48 0.82 -15.29
CA PHE A 164 -8.45 0.08 -16.10
C PHE A 164 -7.86 -0.32 -17.47
N SER A 165 -7.12 0.57 -18.12
CA SER A 165 -6.39 0.26 -19.35
C SER A 165 -5.35 -0.83 -19.13
N PHE A 166 -4.58 -0.76 -18.07
CA PHE A 166 -3.63 -1.81 -17.69
C PHE A 166 -4.30 -3.18 -17.47
N ARG A 167 -5.54 -3.18 -16.98
CA ARG A 167 -6.35 -4.39 -16.82
C ARG A 167 -7.01 -4.86 -18.13
N GLY A 168 -6.78 -4.19 -19.25
CA GLY A 168 -7.42 -4.49 -20.53
C GLY A 168 -8.92 -4.18 -20.59
N ARG A 169 -9.42 -3.32 -19.69
CA ARG A 169 -10.82 -2.92 -19.63
C ARG A 169 -11.11 -1.84 -20.67
N VAL A 170 -12.19 -2.03 -21.42
CA VAL A 170 -12.62 -1.08 -22.47
C VAL A 170 -13.70 -0.16 -21.92
N TYR A 171 -13.54 1.13 -22.11
CA TYR A 171 -14.44 2.18 -21.63
C TYR A 171 -14.58 3.31 -22.65
N PRO A 172 -15.67 4.11 -22.60
CA PRO A 172 -15.84 5.28 -23.46
C PRO A 172 -14.80 6.37 -23.15
N VAL A 173 -14.06 6.78 -24.18
CA VAL A 173 -12.98 7.78 -24.03
C VAL A 173 -13.53 9.14 -23.60
N ASN A 174 -14.71 9.53 -24.10
CA ASN A 174 -15.35 10.81 -23.72
C ASN A 174 -15.63 10.90 -22.21
N ILE A 175 -16.03 9.81 -21.55
CA ILE A 175 -16.26 9.79 -20.09
C ILE A 175 -14.93 10.02 -19.36
N LYS A 176 -13.88 9.30 -19.73
CA LYS A 176 -12.54 9.49 -19.20
C LYS A 176 -12.10 10.94 -19.31
N ASP A 177 -12.16 11.50 -20.52
CA ASP A 177 -11.67 12.85 -20.80
C ASP A 177 -12.48 13.92 -20.05
N THR A 178 -13.79 13.76 -19.98
CA THR A 178 -14.67 14.66 -19.21
C THR A 178 -14.28 14.67 -17.73
N LEU A 179 -14.14 13.49 -17.14
CA LEU A 179 -13.78 13.38 -15.70
C LEU A 179 -12.38 13.89 -15.39
N ILE A 180 -11.40 13.65 -16.26
CA ILE A 180 -10.04 14.17 -16.09
C ILE A 180 -10.03 15.69 -16.18
N ASN A 181 -10.70 16.27 -17.18
CA ASN A 181 -10.76 17.71 -17.37
C ASN A 181 -11.45 18.38 -16.16
N GLU A 182 -12.55 17.81 -15.70
CA GLU A 182 -13.26 18.34 -14.54
C GLU A 182 -12.45 18.19 -13.24
N TYR A 183 -11.77 17.06 -13.04
CA TYR A 183 -10.86 16.90 -11.92
C TYR A 183 -9.75 17.97 -11.91
N ASN A 184 -9.12 18.23 -13.06
CA ASN A 184 -8.06 19.23 -13.17
C ASN A 184 -8.59 20.64 -12.92
N ARG A 185 -9.81 20.94 -13.39
CA ARG A 185 -10.49 22.22 -13.10
C ARG A 185 -10.73 22.39 -11.61
N LEU A 186 -11.27 21.38 -10.95
CA LEU A 186 -11.52 21.39 -9.50
C LEU A 186 -10.23 21.48 -8.70
N TYR A 187 -9.18 20.79 -9.12
CA TYR A 187 -7.87 20.82 -8.47
C TYR A 187 -7.26 22.21 -8.41
N SER A 188 -7.42 23.00 -9.46
CA SER A 188 -6.94 24.39 -9.50
C SER A 188 -7.72 25.34 -8.56
N HIS A 189 -8.93 24.94 -8.12
CA HIS A 189 -9.82 25.71 -7.26
C HIS A 189 -10.07 25.05 -5.89
N ARG A 190 -9.21 24.13 -5.46
CA ARG A 190 -9.39 23.28 -4.28
C ARG A 190 -9.55 23.99 -2.91
N GLY A 191 -9.38 25.30 -2.87
CA GLY A 191 -9.66 26.12 -1.67
C GLY A 191 -11.12 26.54 -1.51
N ILE A 192 -11.98 26.31 -2.51
CA ILE A 192 -13.39 26.65 -2.51
C ILE A 192 -14.18 25.51 -1.86
N ARG A 193 -15.17 25.81 -1.02
CA ARG A 193 -16.09 24.79 -0.50
C ARG A 193 -16.85 24.19 -1.67
N TYR A 194 -16.61 22.91 -1.95
CA TYR A 194 -17.35 22.17 -2.98
C TYR A 194 -18.67 21.69 -2.39
N THR A 195 -19.74 22.35 -2.74
CA THR A 195 -21.12 21.92 -2.42
C THR A 195 -21.66 20.99 -3.51
N ASP A 196 -21.08 21.05 -4.70
CA ASP A 196 -21.53 20.36 -5.90
C ASP A 196 -20.59 19.22 -6.23
N ASN A 197 -21.14 18.06 -6.49
CA ASN A 197 -20.38 16.86 -6.79
C ASN A 197 -20.16 16.69 -8.30
N HIS A 198 -19.32 17.53 -8.88
CA HIS A 198 -19.06 17.59 -10.33
C HIS A 198 -18.44 16.31 -10.92
N LEU A 199 -17.93 15.43 -10.07
CA LEU A 199 -17.36 14.13 -10.49
C LEU A 199 -18.31 12.97 -10.22
N SER A 200 -19.58 13.25 -9.87
CA SER A 200 -20.57 12.23 -9.48
C SER A 200 -20.89 11.27 -10.62
N ASP A 201 -21.22 10.05 -10.23
CA ASP A 201 -21.59 8.98 -11.15
C ASP A 201 -22.88 9.35 -11.91
N THR A 202 -23.83 10.01 -11.24
CA THR A 202 -25.11 10.40 -11.82
C THR A 202 -24.97 11.52 -12.83
N GLU A 203 -24.27 12.62 -12.47
CA GLU A 203 -24.08 13.78 -13.34
C GLU A 203 -23.29 13.45 -14.61
N ASN A 204 -22.32 12.56 -14.50
CA ASN A 204 -21.49 12.16 -15.63
C ASN A 204 -21.98 10.90 -16.33
N HIS A 205 -23.14 10.37 -15.98
CA HIS A 205 -23.73 9.18 -16.58
C HIS A 205 -22.76 8.00 -16.66
N ILE A 206 -22.02 7.74 -15.55
CA ILE A 206 -20.98 6.71 -15.50
C ILE A 206 -21.62 5.32 -15.64
N PRO A 207 -21.18 4.50 -16.61
CA PRO A 207 -21.65 3.13 -16.76
C PRO A 207 -21.39 2.28 -15.51
N GLU A 208 -22.34 1.39 -15.17
CA GLU A 208 -22.32 0.53 -13.98
C GLU A 208 -21.03 -0.32 -13.89
N ASN A 209 -20.52 -0.81 -15.00
CA ASN A 209 -19.27 -1.57 -15.02
C ASN A 209 -18.06 -0.73 -14.58
N ILE A 210 -17.99 0.56 -14.94
CA ILE A 210 -16.91 1.47 -14.52
C ILE A 210 -17.02 1.75 -13.02
N ILE A 211 -18.24 1.99 -12.53
CA ILE A 211 -18.51 2.16 -11.09
C ILE A 211 -18.05 0.91 -10.34
N SER A 212 -18.45 -0.26 -10.78
CA SER A 212 -18.07 -1.54 -10.19
C SER A 212 -16.54 -1.73 -10.20
N TRP A 213 -15.85 -1.43 -11.30
CA TRP A 213 -14.38 -1.54 -11.36
C TRP A 213 -13.68 -0.61 -10.38
N ARG A 214 -14.17 0.62 -10.24
CA ARG A 214 -13.64 1.59 -9.27
C ARG A 214 -13.84 1.10 -7.84
N ASP A 215 -15.03 0.67 -7.51
CA ASP A 215 -15.40 0.30 -6.14
C ASP A 215 -14.76 -1.03 -5.72
N ASN A 216 -14.52 -1.94 -6.68
CA ASN A 216 -13.78 -3.18 -6.46
C ASN A 216 -12.32 -2.93 -6.03
N VAL A 217 -11.73 -1.78 -6.33
CA VAL A 217 -10.37 -1.44 -5.85
C VAL A 217 -10.28 -1.38 -4.32
N SER A 218 -11.40 -1.16 -3.62
CA SER A 218 -11.42 -1.23 -2.15
C SER A 218 -12.10 -2.47 -1.59
N SER A 219 -13.04 -3.08 -2.33
CA SER A 219 -13.86 -4.19 -1.84
C SER A 219 -13.33 -5.58 -2.21
N ASP A 220 -12.50 -5.69 -3.25
CA ASP A 220 -11.86 -6.93 -3.67
C ASP A 220 -10.36 -6.92 -3.38
N ASN A 221 -9.86 -7.88 -2.62
CA ASN A 221 -8.46 -7.95 -2.20
C ASN A 221 -7.49 -8.10 -3.39
N HIS A 222 -7.90 -8.76 -4.48
CA HIS A 222 -7.08 -8.88 -5.67
C HIS A 222 -6.96 -7.54 -6.39
N GLU A 223 -8.07 -6.82 -6.57
CA GLU A 223 -8.08 -5.49 -7.19
C GLU A 223 -7.32 -4.48 -6.31
N ALA A 224 -7.50 -4.51 -5.00
CA ALA A 224 -6.82 -3.62 -4.05
C ALA A 224 -5.29 -3.74 -4.11
N THR A 225 -4.78 -4.96 -4.26
CA THR A 225 -3.34 -5.21 -4.31
C THR A 225 -2.78 -5.08 -5.74
N SER A 226 -3.56 -5.47 -6.75
CA SER A 226 -3.17 -5.31 -8.16
C SER A 226 -3.05 -3.84 -8.56
N SER A 227 -3.95 -2.97 -8.08
CA SER A 227 -3.87 -1.52 -8.31
C SER A 227 -2.61 -0.92 -7.67
N ALA A 228 -2.22 -1.41 -6.51
CA ALA A 228 -0.99 -0.98 -5.85
C ALA A 228 0.26 -1.43 -6.62
N GLY A 229 0.29 -2.67 -7.11
CA GLY A 229 1.37 -3.15 -7.96
C GLY A 229 1.49 -2.37 -9.28
N PHE A 230 0.36 -2.07 -9.91
CA PHE A 230 0.30 -1.17 -11.06
C PHE A 230 0.87 0.22 -10.72
N TYR A 231 0.43 0.81 -9.60
CA TYR A 231 0.85 2.14 -9.18
C TYR A 231 2.35 2.19 -8.87
N TRP A 232 2.88 1.15 -8.19
CA TRP A 232 4.31 0.94 -8.00
C TRP A 232 5.09 1.00 -9.32
N ALA A 233 4.63 0.26 -10.34
CA ALA A 233 5.28 0.21 -11.64
C ALA A 233 5.15 1.53 -12.41
N SER A 234 3.93 2.11 -12.47
CA SER A 234 3.65 3.33 -13.22
C SER A 234 4.36 4.56 -12.66
N ARG A 235 4.66 4.58 -11.35
CA ARG A 235 5.41 5.64 -10.67
C ARG A 235 6.91 5.35 -10.56
N ASN A 236 7.38 4.28 -11.20
CA ASN A 236 8.78 3.88 -11.22
C ASN A 236 9.41 3.77 -9.81
N MET A 237 8.62 3.35 -8.81
CA MET A 237 9.07 3.28 -7.41
C MET A 237 10.25 2.31 -7.24
N ALA A 238 10.36 1.29 -8.09
CA ALA A 238 11.48 0.34 -8.07
C ALA A 238 12.82 1.03 -8.29
N TYR A 239 12.89 2.02 -9.19
CA TYR A 239 14.10 2.78 -9.47
C TYR A 239 14.66 3.45 -8.21
N TYR A 240 13.78 4.05 -7.40
CA TYR A 240 14.18 4.68 -6.15
C TYR A 240 14.48 3.66 -5.05
N ALA A 241 13.69 2.61 -4.96
CA ALA A 241 13.87 1.55 -3.98
C ALA A 241 15.14 0.70 -4.20
N ASP A 242 15.72 0.73 -5.40
CA ASP A 242 16.97 0.04 -5.72
C ASP A 242 18.23 0.90 -5.41
N ASN A 243 18.04 2.18 -5.07
CA ASN A 243 19.15 3.02 -4.63
C ASN A 243 19.69 2.53 -3.27
N GLU A 244 20.88 3.01 -2.91
CA GLU A 244 21.47 2.70 -1.61
C GLU A 244 20.61 3.23 -0.46
N HIS A 245 20.29 2.38 0.50
CA HIS A 245 19.52 2.73 1.69
C HIS A 245 20.45 3.10 2.86
N ILE A 246 21.00 4.29 2.83
CA ILE A 246 21.72 4.85 3.97
C ILE A 246 20.68 5.19 5.05
N LEU A 247 20.67 4.40 6.12
CA LEU A 247 19.71 4.57 7.20
C LEU A 247 20.13 5.71 8.13
N GLU A 248 19.42 6.81 8.07
CA GLU A 248 19.56 7.92 9.01
C GLU A 248 18.81 7.61 10.30
N ARG A 249 19.55 7.58 11.42
CA ARG A 249 18.97 7.41 12.75
C ARG A 249 18.43 8.75 13.25
N CYS A 250 17.12 8.87 13.35
CA CYS A 250 16.44 10.03 13.86
C CYS A 250 15.94 9.80 15.28
N SER A 251 15.96 10.85 16.11
CA SER A 251 15.39 10.81 17.45
C SER A 251 14.45 11.99 17.65
N VAL A 252 13.32 11.73 18.29
CA VAL A 252 12.34 12.74 18.67
C VAL A 252 11.94 12.56 20.11
N ASN A 253 11.70 13.66 20.81
CA ASN A 253 11.15 13.63 22.16
C ASN A 253 9.62 13.67 22.07
N THR A 254 8.97 12.68 22.66
CA THR A 254 7.52 12.61 22.75
C THR A 254 7.07 13.09 24.12
N ARG A 255 5.93 13.80 24.18
CA ARG A 255 5.45 14.43 25.41
C ARG A 255 5.34 13.49 26.63
N ARG A 256 5.01 12.22 26.42
CA ARG A 256 4.70 11.27 27.49
C ARG A 256 5.59 10.03 27.54
N ASN A 257 6.24 9.69 26.43
CA ASN A 257 6.91 8.40 26.28
C ASN A 257 8.44 8.54 26.06
N GLY A 258 9.00 9.71 26.37
CA GLY A 258 10.42 9.99 26.25
C GLY A 258 10.92 9.98 24.80
N VAL A 259 12.21 9.84 24.62
CA VAL A 259 12.86 9.83 23.31
C VAL A 259 12.50 8.56 22.56
N LYS A 260 12.05 8.71 21.29
CA LYS A 260 11.83 7.63 20.34
C LYS A 260 12.77 7.74 19.17
N ILE A 261 13.18 6.59 18.67
CA ILE A 261 14.10 6.45 17.54
C ILE A 261 13.31 5.87 16.39
N TYR A 262 13.54 6.42 15.20
CA TYR A 262 13.08 5.87 13.95
C TYR A 262 14.17 6.02 12.89
N TYR A 263 14.02 5.32 11.79
CA TYR A 263 14.98 5.33 10.70
C TYR A 263 14.29 5.79 9.42
N ARG A 264 15.00 6.61 8.64
CA ARG A 264 14.60 7.06 7.31
C ARG A 264 15.77 6.90 6.34
N SER A 265 15.49 6.96 5.06
CA SER A 265 16.51 6.99 4.01
C SER A 265 16.04 7.83 2.83
N GLN A 266 16.96 8.38 2.06
CA GLN A 266 16.64 9.12 0.84
C GLN A 266 15.91 8.21 -0.17
N ALA A 267 16.35 6.97 -0.35
CA ALA A 267 15.70 6.01 -1.23
C ALA A 267 14.23 5.75 -0.85
N PHE A 268 13.93 5.63 0.45
CA PHE A 268 12.56 5.46 0.92
C PHE A 268 11.73 6.73 0.75
N TRP A 269 12.32 7.91 0.99
CA TRP A 269 11.66 9.18 0.70
C TRP A 269 11.27 9.28 -0.77
N GLN A 270 12.23 9.07 -1.67
CA GLN A 270 12.00 9.16 -3.11
C GLN A 270 10.92 8.20 -3.59
N ALA A 271 10.96 6.94 -3.14
CA ALA A 271 9.91 5.96 -3.45
C ALA A 271 8.53 6.39 -2.94
N SER A 272 8.46 7.02 -1.77
CA SER A 272 7.21 7.53 -1.19
C SER A 272 6.72 8.79 -1.89
N ALA A 273 7.62 9.72 -2.19
CA ALA A 273 7.32 10.97 -2.89
C ALA A 273 6.86 10.73 -4.33
N ALA A 274 7.41 9.74 -5.01
CA ALA A 274 7.01 9.37 -6.37
C ALA A 274 5.52 9.10 -6.51
N VAL A 275 4.88 8.61 -5.45
CA VAL A 275 3.42 8.36 -5.40
C VAL A 275 2.65 9.63 -5.08
N ASN A 276 3.03 10.32 -4.00
CA ASN A 276 2.17 11.33 -3.38
C ASN A 276 2.64 12.76 -3.62
N LEU A 277 3.92 12.95 -3.92
CA LEU A 277 4.53 14.28 -4.01
C LEU A 277 5.64 14.34 -5.07
N PRO A 278 5.36 14.01 -6.35
CA PRO A 278 6.39 13.86 -7.38
C PRO A 278 7.31 15.08 -7.54
N ALA A 279 6.78 16.28 -7.30
CA ALA A 279 7.56 17.52 -7.37
C ALA A 279 8.61 17.67 -6.26
N GLN A 280 8.60 16.80 -5.25
CA GLN A 280 9.48 16.85 -4.08
C GLN A 280 10.37 15.60 -3.94
N ILE A 281 10.52 14.81 -5.01
CA ILE A 281 11.30 13.56 -4.98
C ILE A 281 12.72 13.81 -4.47
N ASP A 282 13.35 14.89 -4.91
CA ASP A 282 14.74 15.22 -4.57
C ASP A 282 14.85 16.10 -3.32
N ASN A 283 13.79 16.26 -2.55
CA ASN A 283 13.82 17.06 -1.32
C ASN A 283 14.56 16.31 -0.20
N GLU A 284 15.79 16.72 0.08
CA GLU A 284 16.63 16.14 1.13
C GLU A 284 16.16 16.45 2.56
N GLN A 285 15.22 17.35 2.73
CA GLN A 285 14.64 17.67 4.04
C GLN A 285 13.48 16.76 4.42
N TYR A 286 13.00 15.92 3.50
CA TYR A 286 11.88 14.99 3.68
C TYR A 286 10.59 15.69 4.16
N GLN A 287 10.27 16.83 3.55
CA GLN A 287 9.14 17.66 3.96
C GLN A 287 7.99 17.63 2.96
N GLY A 288 6.78 17.84 3.45
CA GLY A 288 5.59 17.99 2.64
C GLY A 288 4.78 16.70 2.43
N LEU A 289 5.32 15.53 2.73
CA LEU A 289 4.59 14.28 2.65
C LEU A 289 3.90 13.98 3.98
N ASN A 290 2.59 13.98 3.97
CA ASN A 290 1.80 13.64 5.15
C ASN A 290 2.05 12.19 5.60
N GLY A 291 2.25 12.01 6.91
CA GLY A 291 2.47 10.68 7.47
C GLY A 291 3.82 10.05 7.14
N PHE A 292 4.85 10.82 6.75
CA PHE A 292 6.15 10.24 6.42
C PHE A 292 6.84 9.58 7.63
N ASN A 293 6.72 10.15 8.81
CA ASN A 293 7.28 9.53 10.03
C ASN A 293 6.59 8.21 10.38
N GLU A 294 5.27 8.17 10.18
CA GLU A 294 4.47 6.95 10.31
C GLU A 294 4.90 5.89 9.29
N ARG A 295 5.13 6.28 8.02
CA ARG A 295 5.67 5.39 6.98
C ARG A 295 7.05 4.86 7.37
N CYS A 296 7.90 5.71 7.95
CA CYS A 296 9.22 5.32 8.46
C CYS A 296 9.14 4.25 9.55
N CYS A 297 8.09 4.26 10.40
CA CYS A 297 7.90 3.20 11.39
C CYS A 297 7.59 1.84 10.71
N ALA A 298 6.73 1.81 9.71
CA ALA A 298 6.44 0.60 8.96
C ALA A 298 7.64 0.14 8.10
N TYR A 299 8.32 1.08 7.44
CA TYR A 299 9.54 0.82 6.68
C TYR A 299 10.66 0.23 7.55
N GLY A 300 10.94 0.83 8.72
CA GLY A 300 11.94 0.32 9.64
C GLY A 300 11.60 -1.07 10.17
N SER A 301 10.32 -1.35 10.46
CA SER A 301 9.87 -2.69 10.83
C SER A 301 10.06 -3.69 9.68
N ALA A 302 9.78 -3.27 8.44
CA ALA A 302 9.97 -4.12 7.27
C ALA A 302 11.46 -4.43 7.03
N ILE A 303 12.34 -3.42 7.12
CA ILE A 303 13.79 -3.64 7.03
C ILE A 303 14.23 -4.66 8.09
N ALA A 304 13.85 -4.48 9.36
CA ALA A 304 14.28 -5.36 10.44
C ALA A 304 13.79 -6.81 10.31
N VAL A 305 12.69 -7.05 9.60
CA VAL A 305 12.13 -8.39 9.39
C VAL A 305 12.69 -9.06 8.12
N LEU A 306 13.01 -8.27 7.09
CA LEU A 306 13.34 -8.76 5.76
C LEU A 306 14.85 -8.83 5.48
N THR A 307 15.66 -8.07 6.23
CA THR A 307 17.13 -8.06 6.12
C THR A 307 17.79 -8.66 7.34
#